data_5ae15fb51a6cf838fdb0c29fdc3ebb68
#
_entry.id   5ae15fb51a6cf838fdb0c29fdc3ebb68
#
_cell.length_a   1.000
_cell.length_b   1.000
_cell.length_c   1.000
_cell.angle_alpha   90.00
_cell.angle_beta   90.00
_cell.angle_gamma   90.00
#
_symmetry.space_group_name_H-M   'P 1'
#
loop_
_entity.id
_entity.type
_entity.pdbx_description
1 polymer ?
#
loop_
_entity_poly.entity_id
_entity_poly.type
_entity_poly.pdbx_seq_one_letter_code
_entity_poly.pdbx_strand_id
1 'polypeptide(L)'
;MNKKTFAFDFDGVIATYDGNFIEGVAGKPNKNVVDAIKVLKKQGHKTLIYSIRSTAFIKKYCKKYKIPVDYFNNNPNYKTGNSGKPVASVYLDDRAILYKGQNTKQIVSLLNNFKVYYKK
;
A
#
# COMPACT_ATOMS: atom_id res chain seq x y z
N MET A 1 1.03 21.61 -10.17
CA MET A 1 0.41 20.35 -9.66
C MET A 1 0.54 20.28 -8.16
N ASN A 2 -0.57 19.99 -7.47
CA ASN A 2 -0.54 19.85 -6.02
C ASN A 2 0.22 18.58 -5.61
N LYS A 3 1.14 18.73 -4.66
CA LYS A 3 1.87 17.60 -4.11
C LYS A 3 0.93 16.75 -3.25
N LYS A 4 1.03 15.44 -3.42
CA LYS A 4 0.22 14.47 -2.69
C LYS A 4 1.10 13.41 -2.05
N THR A 5 0.55 12.70 -1.08
CA THR A 5 1.16 11.50 -0.53
C THR A 5 0.31 10.30 -0.95
N PHE A 6 0.94 9.34 -1.60
CA PHE A 6 0.28 8.12 -2.02
C PHE A 6 0.78 6.96 -1.17
N ALA A 7 -0.14 6.24 -0.56
CA ALA A 7 0.18 5.11 0.30
C ALA A 7 -0.04 3.81 -0.46
N PHE A 8 0.90 2.89 -0.31
CA PHE A 8 0.89 1.60 -0.99
C PHE A 8 0.92 0.49 0.04
N ASP A 9 0.00 -0.47 -0.08
CA ASP A 9 0.12 -1.72 0.65
C ASP A 9 1.36 -2.47 0.15
N PHE A 10 1.85 -3.43 0.92
CA PHE A 10 3.08 -4.14 0.58
C PHE A 10 2.79 -5.49 -0.10
N ASP A 11 2.34 -6.50 0.66
CA ASP A 11 2.03 -7.81 0.07
C ASP A 11 0.82 -7.71 -0.86
N GLY A 12 0.97 -8.14 -2.10
CA GLY A 12 -0.09 -8.06 -3.10
C GLY A 12 -0.14 -6.75 -3.86
N VAL A 13 0.69 -5.76 -3.53
CA VAL A 13 0.78 -4.48 -4.24
C VAL A 13 2.21 -4.22 -4.67
N ILE A 14 3.12 -3.91 -3.75
CA ILE A 14 4.54 -3.71 -4.07
C ILE A 14 5.24 -5.04 -4.30
N ALA A 15 5.02 -6.02 -3.41
CA ALA A 15 5.56 -7.37 -3.54
C ALA A 15 4.49 -8.29 -4.11
N THR A 16 4.86 -9.16 -5.04
CA THR A 16 3.96 -10.18 -5.55
C THR A 16 3.56 -11.11 -4.42
N TYR A 17 2.32 -11.61 -4.45
CA TYR A 17 1.77 -12.34 -3.32
C TYR A 17 0.74 -13.37 -3.80
N ASP A 18 0.77 -14.56 -3.20
CA ASP A 18 -0.16 -15.64 -3.54
C ASP A 18 -1.26 -15.86 -2.48
N GLY A 19 -1.24 -15.06 -1.42
CA GLY A 19 -2.20 -15.18 -0.32
C GLY A 19 -1.65 -15.91 0.88
N ASN A 20 -0.43 -16.48 0.81
CA ASN A 20 0.21 -17.19 1.90
C ASN A 20 1.30 -16.33 2.52
N PHE A 21 0.99 -15.74 3.67
CA PHE A 21 1.94 -14.89 4.38
C PHE A 21 2.99 -15.75 5.09
N ILE A 22 4.26 -15.42 4.84
CA ILE A 22 5.41 -16.04 5.54
C ILE A 22 6.23 -14.90 6.12
N GLU A 23 6.39 -14.89 7.45
CA GLU A 23 7.19 -13.87 8.11
C GLU A 23 8.64 -13.94 7.66
N GLY A 24 9.24 -12.79 7.37
CA GLY A 24 10.61 -12.68 6.92
C GLY A 24 10.83 -13.01 5.45
N VAL A 25 9.78 -13.40 4.72
CA VAL A 25 9.87 -13.74 3.30
C VAL A 25 8.79 -12.98 2.52
N ALA A 26 9.20 -12.33 1.44
CA ALA A 26 8.28 -11.63 0.55
C ALA A 26 8.55 -12.01 -0.90
N GLY A 27 7.53 -11.87 -1.74
CA GLY A 27 7.67 -12.12 -3.17
C GLY A 27 8.54 -11.07 -3.86
N LYS A 28 8.78 -11.27 -5.14
CA LYS A 28 9.53 -10.32 -5.96
C LYS A 28 8.73 -9.03 -6.14
N PRO A 29 9.41 -7.90 -6.39
CA PRO A 29 8.70 -6.65 -6.65
C PRO A 29 7.77 -6.74 -7.86
N ASN A 30 6.61 -6.10 -7.73
CA ASN A 30 5.67 -5.93 -8.82
C ASN A 30 6.16 -4.77 -9.68
N LYS A 31 6.68 -5.08 -10.87
CA LYS A 31 7.31 -4.09 -11.74
C LYS A 31 6.39 -2.89 -12.03
N ASN A 32 5.13 -3.14 -12.32
CA ASN A 32 4.20 -2.05 -12.65
C ASN A 32 4.01 -1.07 -11.49
N VAL A 33 3.92 -1.59 -10.29
CA VAL A 33 3.75 -0.75 -9.09
C VAL A 33 5.05 0.01 -8.78
N VAL A 34 6.19 -0.67 -8.85
CA VAL A 34 7.50 -0.02 -8.61
C VAL A 34 7.74 1.09 -9.63
N ASP A 35 7.43 0.85 -10.91
CA ASP A 35 7.59 1.87 -11.94
C ASP A 35 6.64 3.06 -11.69
N ALA A 36 5.42 2.80 -11.24
CA ALA A 36 4.47 3.85 -10.87
C ALA A 36 5.02 4.71 -9.72
N ILE A 37 5.61 4.09 -8.70
CA ILE A 37 6.24 4.81 -7.59
C ILE A 37 7.33 5.75 -8.11
N LYS A 38 8.17 5.27 -9.01
CA LYS A 38 9.24 6.08 -9.60
C LYS A 38 8.70 7.28 -10.37
N VAL A 39 7.65 7.08 -11.15
CA VAL A 39 6.99 8.17 -11.89
C VAL A 39 6.41 9.21 -10.93
N LEU A 40 5.69 8.76 -9.93
CA LEU A 40 5.07 9.66 -8.93
C LEU A 40 6.13 10.48 -8.18
N LYS A 41 7.26 9.85 -7.86
CA LYS A 41 8.37 10.55 -7.22
C LYS A 41 8.93 11.65 -8.10
N LYS A 42 9.13 11.38 -9.40
CA LYS A 42 9.58 12.39 -10.35
C LYS A 42 8.59 13.55 -10.51
N GLN A 43 7.31 13.29 -10.33
CA GLN A 43 6.28 14.32 -10.34
C GLN A 43 6.26 15.15 -9.05
N GLY A 44 7.09 14.81 -8.08
CA GLY A 44 7.23 15.56 -6.84
C GLY A 44 6.29 15.12 -5.72
N HIS A 45 5.59 14.03 -5.89
CA HIS A 45 4.74 13.47 -4.84
C HIS A 45 5.57 12.71 -3.81
N LYS A 46 4.98 12.46 -2.65
CA LYS A 46 5.56 11.59 -1.63
C LYS A 46 4.92 10.21 -1.70
N THR A 47 5.71 9.20 -1.39
CA THR A 47 5.25 7.81 -1.38
C THR A 47 5.45 7.21 0.01
N LEU A 48 4.49 6.38 0.41
CA LEU A 48 4.45 5.78 1.74
C LEU A 48 4.04 4.32 1.58
N ILE A 49 4.72 3.44 2.31
CA ILE A 49 4.29 2.05 2.42
C ILE A 49 3.64 1.84 3.79
N TYR A 50 2.49 1.16 3.82
CA TYR A 50 1.88 0.68 5.06
C TYR A 50 1.71 -0.83 4.96
N SER A 51 1.95 -1.53 6.05
CA SER A 51 1.94 -2.99 6.04
C SER A 51 1.86 -3.56 7.45
N ILE A 52 1.44 -4.81 7.56
CA ILE A 52 1.54 -5.57 8.80
C ILE A 52 2.98 -6.01 9.07
N ARG A 53 3.86 -5.92 8.07
CA ARG A 53 5.28 -6.25 8.24
C ARG A 53 6.01 -5.14 8.98
N SER A 54 7.09 -5.50 9.66
CA SER A 54 7.88 -4.50 10.38
C SER A 54 8.48 -3.47 9.43
N THR A 55 8.63 -2.25 9.94
CA THR A 55 9.28 -1.16 9.19
C THR A 55 10.69 -1.55 8.76
N ALA A 56 11.44 -2.22 9.64
CA ALA A 56 12.80 -2.64 9.32
C ALA A 56 12.85 -3.60 8.13
N PHE A 57 11.93 -4.56 8.07
CA PHE A 57 11.83 -5.51 6.96
C PHE A 57 11.56 -4.80 5.64
N ILE A 58 10.59 -3.89 5.64
CA ILE A 58 10.17 -3.16 4.43
C ILE A 58 11.29 -2.25 3.94
N LYS A 59 11.97 -1.55 4.85
CA LYS A 59 13.12 -0.69 4.48
C LYS A 59 14.22 -1.50 3.82
N LYS A 60 14.54 -2.67 4.37
CA LYS A 60 15.56 -3.56 3.81
C LYS A 60 15.16 -4.05 2.42
N TYR A 61 13.90 -4.43 2.24
CA TYR A 61 13.36 -4.85 0.95
C TYR A 61 13.48 -3.73 -0.09
N CYS A 62 13.05 -2.53 0.25
CA CYS A 62 13.11 -1.38 -0.66
C CYS A 62 14.55 -1.00 -1.02
N LYS A 63 15.47 -1.10 -0.07
CA LYS A 63 16.89 -0.86 -0.33
C LYS A 63 17.46 -1.89 -1.30
N LYS A 64 17.13 -3.17 -1.08
CA LYS A 64 17.59 -4.27 -1.94
C LYS A 64 17.14 -4.08 -3.38
N TYR A 65 15.88 -3.71 -3.59
CA TYR A 65 15.30 -3.58 -4.92
C TYR A 65 15.28 -2.15 -5.45
N LYS A 66 15.90 -1.21 -4.73
CA LYS A 66 16.03 0.21 -5.13
C LYS A 66 14.67 0.86 -5.40
N ILE A 67 13.72 0.64 -4.49
CA ILE A 67 12.39 1.26 -4.56
C ILE A 67 12.41 2.57 -3.78
N PRO A 68 12.20 3.72 -4.43
CA PRO A 68 12.31 5.03 -3.78
C PRO A 68 11.05 5.40 -2.99
N VAL A 69 10.99 5.00 -1.73
CA VAL A 69 9.88 5.28 -0.84
C VAL A 69 10.31 6.28 0.23
N ASP A 70 9.44 7.25 0.51
CA ASP A 70 9.74 8.33 1.46
C ASP A 70 9.43 7.93 2.90
N TYR A 71 8.31 7.27 3.15
CA TYR A 71 7.82 6.98 4.50
C TYR A 71 7.41 5.53 4.64
N PHE A 72 7.52 4.99 5.87
CA PHE A 72 7.20 3.59 6.17
C PHE A 72 6.29 3.52 7.39
N ASN A 73 5.07 3.03 7.20
CA ASN A 73 4.05 2.83 8.25
C ASN A 73 3.66 4.09 9.03
N ASN A 74 4.16 5.24 8.64
CA ASN A 74 3.87 6.52 9.31
C ASN A 74 4.10 7.68 8.35
N ASN A 75 3.26 8.70 8.44
CA ASN A 75 3.51 9.96 7.73
C ASN A 75 3.97 11.00 8.76
N PRO A 76 5.27 11.33 8.79
CA PRO A 76 5.84 12.19 9.83
C PRO A 76 5.34 13.64 9.78
N ASN A 77 4.66 14.03 8.70
CA ASN A 77 4.10 15.38 8.57
C ASN A 77 2.78 15.55 9.33
N TYR A 78 2.24 14.47 9.87
CA TYR A 78 0.97 14.47 10.60
C TYR A 78 1.16 13.82 11.96
N LYS A 79 0.94 14.60 13.02
CA LYS A 79 0.98 14.09 14.39
C LYS A 79 -0.43 13.68 14.79
N THR A 80 -0.69 12.39 14.80
CA THR A 80 -1.96 11.86 15.27
C THR A 80 -1.69 11.00 16.51
N GLY A 81 -2.68 10.82 17.35
CA GLY A 81 -2.58 9.92 18.50
C GLY A 81 -2.65 8.45 18.12
N ASN A 82 -2.65 8.14 16.83
CA ASN A 82 -2.88 6.81 16.31
C ASN A 82 -1.66 6.33 15.51
N SER A 83 -1.22 5.09 15.75
CA SER A 83 -0.13 4.45 15.01
C SER A 83 -0.64 3.48 13.93
N GLY A 84 -1.95 3.43 13.69
CA GLY A 84 -2.55 2.52 12.72
C GLY A 84 -2.44 3.01 11.29
N LYS A 85 -3.53 3.51 10.74
CA LYS A 85 -3.59 3.95 9.34
C LYS A 85 -2.84 5.28 9.15
N PRO A 86 -1.77 5.31 8.35
CA PRO A 86 -1.05 6.56 8.10
C PRO A 86 -1.87 7.52 7.23
N VAL A 87 -1.65 8.81 7.40
CA VAL A 87 -2.33 9.83 6.60
C VAL A 87 -1.79 9.84 5.18
N ALA A 88 -2.67 9.75 4.20
CA ALA A 88 -2.32 9.81 2.78
C ALA A 88 -3.49 10.39 1.97
N SER A 89 -3.18 10.87 0.77
CA SER A 89 -4.22 11.36 -0.16
C SER A 89 -4.99 10.21 -0.77
N VAL A 90 -4.29 9.14 -1.11
CA VAL A 90 -4.87 7.93 -1.75
C VAL A 90 -4.13 6.71 -1.26
N TYR A 91 -4.85 5.61 -1.13
CA TYR A 91 -4.31 4.31 -0.73
C TYR A 91 -4.50 3.30 -1.85
N LEU A 92 -3.42 2.64 -2.28
CA LEU A 92 -3.45 1.53 -3.23
C LEU A 92 -3.34 0.23 -2.44
N ASP A 93 -4.40 -0.55 -2.41
CA ASP A 93 -4.54 -1.71 -1.53
C ASP A 93 -5.25 -2.84 -2.28
N ASP A 94 -4.80 -4.08 -2.06
CA ASP A 94 -5.38 -5.26 -2.70
C ASP A 94 -6.61 -5.81 -1.99
N ARG A 95 -6.92 -5.32 -0.78
CA ARG A 95 -8.03 -5.81 0.06
C ARG A 95 -8.95 -4.68 0.51
N ALA A 96 -9.29 -3.79 -0.41
CA ALA A 96 -10.11 -2.64 -0.09
C ALA A 96 -11.25 -2.47 -1.09
N ILE A 97 -12.37 -1.99 -0.59
CA ILE A 97 -13.52 -1.56 -1.40
C ILE A 97 -13.60 -0.06 -1.31
N LEU A 98 -13.72 0.60 -2.44
CA LEU A 98 -13.87 2.05 -2.47
C LEU A 98 -15.30 2.43 -2.02
N TYR A 99 -15.39 3.15 -0.92
CA TYR A 99 -16.68 3.66 -0.45
C TYR A 99 -17.07 4.91 -1.25
N LYS A 100 -18.24 4.86 -1.87
CA LYS A 100 -18.78 5.94 -2.70
C LYS A 100 -20.15 6.41 -2.22
N GLY A 101 -20.51 6.11 -0.97
CA GLY A 101 -21.83 6.41 -0.45
C GLY A 101 -22.87 5.34 -0.75
N GLN A 102 -22.46 4.10 -0.98
CA GLN A 102 -23.37 2.98 -1.22
C GLN A 102 -24.32 2.77 -0.04
N ASN A 103 -25.50 2.23 -0.30
CA ASN A 103 -26.46 1.91 0.76
C ASN A 103 -26.08 0.60 1.47
N THR A 104 -26.77 0.30 2.57
CA THR A 104 -26.46 -0.86 3.43
C THR A 104 -26.43 -2.17 2.64
N LYS A 105 -27.43 -2.41 1.79
CA LYS A 105 -27.52 -3.65 1.00
C LYS A 105 -26.33 -3.80 0.06
N GLN A 106 -25.95 -2.72 -0.61
CA GLN A 106 -24.81 -2.70 -1.52
C GLN A 106 -23.50 -2.95 -0.78
N ILE A 107 -23.31 -2.32 0.38
CA ILE A 107 -22.10 -2.51 1.20
C ILE A 107 -21.95 -3.98 1.61
N VAL A 108 -23.03 -4.57 2.14
CA VAL A 108 -23.01 -5.98 2.56
C VAL A 108 -22.65 -6.89 1.39
N SER A 109 -23.26 -6.66 0.22
CA SER A 109 -22.99 -7.45 -0.97
C SER A 109 -21.54 -7.33 -1.45
N LEU A 110 -21.03 -6.11 -1.51
CA LEU A 110 -19.64 -5.86 -1.95
C LEU A 110 -18.64 -6.55 -1.03
N LEU A 111 -18.85 -6.47 0.29
CA LEU A 111 -17.93 -7.06 1.25
C LEU A 111 -17.97 -8.60 1.22
N ASN A 112 -19.17 -9.18 1.14
CA ASN A 112 -19.31 -10.62 1.12
C ASN A 112 -18.81 -11.26 -0.16
N ASN A 113 -18.85 -10.54 -1.28
CA ASN A 113 -18.45 -11.06 -2.59
C ASN A 113 -17.04 -10.61 -3.01
N PHE A 114 -16.33 -9.93 -2.13
CA PHE A 114 -14.98 -9.45 -2.45
C PHE A 114 -14.02 -10.61 -2.68
N LYS A 115 -13.23 -10.51 -3.73
CA LYS A 115 -12.16 -11.47 -4.03
C LYS A 115 -10.87 -10.73 -4.35
N VAL A 116 -9.77 -11.17 -3.75
CA VAL A 116 -8.46 -10.63 -4.12
C VAL A 116 -8.09 -11.08 -5.54
N TYR A 117 -7.33 -10.24 -6.25
CA TYR A 117 -7.03 -10.52 -7.66
C TYR A 117 -6.10 -11.71 -7.87
N TYR A 118 -5.28 -12.06 -6.88
CA TYR A 118 -4.29 -13.13 -6.97
C TYR A 118 -4.81 -14.50 -6.53
N LYS A 119 -6.01 -14.58 -5.97
CA LYS A 119 -6.67 -15.84 -5.64
C LYS A 119 -7.75 -16.15 -6.65
N LYS A 120 -7.69 -17.31 -7.20
CA LYS A 120 -8.68 -17.78 -8.16
C LYS A 120 -9.68 -18.71 -7.53
#